data_048c93d995a533687653fe16f493f198
#
_entry.id   048c93d995a533687653fe16f493f198
#
_cell.length_a   1.000
_cell.length_b   1.000
_cell.length_c   1.000
_cell.angle_alpha   90.00
_cell.angle_beta   90.00
_cell.angle_gamma   90.00
#
_symmetry.space_group_name_H-M   'P 1'
#
loop_
_entity.id
_entity.type
_entity.pdbx_description
1 polymer ?
#
loop_
_entity_poly.entity_id
_entity_poly.type
_entity_poly.pdbx_seq_one_letter_code
_entity_poly.pdbx_strand_id
1 'polypeptide(L)'
;MLEEIGEPYQLIEKSTRADDLQTADYLRLNPNARIPTLVDGDVVLWESMAINIYLAQKYEGPMHFANPEVLGLAGQWSFWAMLEMEDLLLDLLQHRALLPEFVRDPSYAERDELLLGKPLGILNTALAGREFLVGDNFTVADLNVASILAWGKMARLALSAHREVTRWLDDCLARPAYGRVRARRPK
;
A
#
# COMPACT_ATOMS: atom_id res chain seq x y z
N MET A 1 8.24 -2.86 2.33
CA MET A 1 8.53 -4.15 3.00
C MET A 1 10.02 -4.39 3.14
N LEU A 2 10.81 -4.52 2.07
CA LEU A 2 12.25 -4.79 2.16
C LEU A 2 13.02 -3.81 3.05
N GLU A 3 12.64 -2.54 3.04
CA GLU A 3 13.20 -1.53 3.95
C GLU A 3 12.79 -1.72 5.43
N GLU A 4 11.66 -2.33 5.70
CA GLU A 4 11.21 -2.63 7.08
C GLU A 4 11.96 -3.83 7.66
N ILE A 5 12.18 -4.87 6.86
CA ILE A 5 12.91 -6.06 7.29
C ILE A 5 14.43 -5.88 7.24
N GLY A 6 14.93 -4.86 6.52
CA GLY A 6 16.36 -4.56 6.41
C GLY A 6 17.14 -5.48 5.47
N GLU A 7 16.46 -6.23 4.62
CA GLU A 7 17.10 -7.14 3.67
C GLU A 7 17.68 -6.38 2.48
N PRO A 8 18.89 -6.72 2.04
CA PRO A 8 19.50 -6.12 0.86
C PRO A 8 18.75 -6.54 -0.41
N TYR A 9 18.57 -5.62 -1.33
CA TYR A 9 17.92 -5.87 -2.61
C TYR A 9 18.45 -4.98 -3.72
N GLN A 10 18.31 -5.44 -4.95
CA GLN A 10 18.55 -4.65 -6.14
C GLN A 10 17.22 -4.02 -6.61
N LEU A 11 17.15 -2.70 -6.62
CA LEU A 11 16.02 -1.99 -7.21
C LEU A 11 16.25 -1.81 -8.71
N ILE A 12 15.33 -2.35 -9.52
CA ILE A 12 15.29 -2.15 -10.97
C ILE A 12 14.10 -1.25 -11.27
N GLU A 13 14.39 0.01 -11.60
CA GLU A 13 13.35 0.97 -11.95
C GLU A 13 12.76 0.66 -13.33
N LYS A 14 11.45 0.72 -13.42
CA LYS A 14 10.68 0.57 -14.65
C LYS A 14 9.70 1.73 -14.79
N SER A 15 9.60 2.28 -15.99
CA SER A 15 8.65 3.34 -16.26
C SER A 15 7.29 2.76 -16.65
N THR A 16 6.22 3.22 -15.98
CA THR A 16 4.85 2.89 -16.38
C THR A 16 4.38 3.69 -17.60
N ARG A 17 5.16 4.71 -18.02
CA ARG A 17 4.84 5.57 -19.18
C ARG A 17 5.60 5.20 -20.44
N ALA A 18 6.53 4.25 -20.35
CA ALA A 18 7.33 3.75 -21.46
C ALA A 18 6.98 2.28 -21.73
N ASP A 19 7.47 1.75 -22.85
CA ASP A 19 7.24 0.34 -23.23
C ASP A 19 8.04 -0.65 -22.37
N ASP A 20 8.66 -0.20 -21.28
CA ASP A 20 9.48 -1.01 -20.37
C ASP A 20 8.75 -2.25 -19.83
N LEU A 21 7.44 -2.11 -19.58
CA LEU A 21 6.59 -3.17 -19.05
C LEU A 21 6.02 -4.08 -20.15
N GLN A 22 6.13 -3.70 -21.43
CA GLN A 22 5.63 -4.44 -22.57
C GLN A 22 6.72 -5.31 -23.25
N THR A 23 7.94 -5.27 -22.75
CA THR A 23 9.03 -6.10 -23.29
C THR A 23 8.76 -7.58 -23.05
N ALA A 24 9.15 -8.44 -24.00
CA ALA A 24 8.98 -9.88 -23.86
C ALA A 24 9.66 -10.44 -22.58
N ASP A 25 10.78 -9.84 -22.16
CA ASP A 25 11.49 -10.23 -20.95
C ASP A 25 10.69 -9.90 -19.71
N TYR A 26 10.10 -8.71 -19.64
CA TYR A 26 9.28 -8.33 -18.48
C TYR A 26 7.96 -9.11 -18.43
N LEU A 27 7.31 -9.31 -19.57
CA LEU A 27 6.06 -10.08 -19.66
C LEU A 27 6.21 -11.54 -19.23
N ARG A 28 7.42 -12.13 -19.35
CA ARG A 28 7.71 -13.46 -18.78
C ARG A 28 7.73 -13.45 -17.25
N LEU A 29 8.09 -12.33 -16.63
CA LEU A 29 8.08 -12.17 -15.16
C LEU A 29 6.69 -11.79 -14.66
N ASN A 30 6.02 -10.86 -15.34
CA ASN A 30 4.68 -10.40 -14.98
C ASN A 30 3.81 -10.19 -16.23
N PRO A 31 2.93 -11.16 -16.54
CA PRO A 31 2.08 -11.09 -17.73
C PRO A 31 1.05 -9.95 -17.70
N ASN A 32 0.82 -9.34 -16.51
CA ASN A 32 -0.08 -8.20 -16.37
C ASN A 32 0.57 -6.87 -16.81
N ALA A 33 1.86 -6.86 -17.16
CA ALA A 33 2.61 -5.64 -17.49
C ALA A 33 2.48 -4.54 -16.43
N ARG A 34 2.53 -4.91 -15.15
CA ARG A 34 2.40 -4.01 -13.99
C ARG A 34 3.60 -4.11 -13.06
N ILE A 35 3.79 -3.12 -12.22
CA ILE A 35 4.71 -3.11 -11.10
C ILE A 35 3.91 -3.12 -9.78
N PRO A 36 4.47 -3.67 -8.70
CA PRO A 36 5.80 -4.28 -8.60
C PRO A 36 5.87 -5.73 -9.10
N THR A 37 7.10 -6.19 -9.36
CA THR A 37 7.43 -7.60 -9.52
C THR A 37 8.65 -7.90 -8.66
N LEU A 38 8.59 -8.95 -7.85
CA LEU A 38 9.71 -9.48 -7.07
C LEU A 38 10.29 -10.70 -7.77
N VAL A 39 11.62 -10.74 -7.88
CA VAL A 39 12.37 -11.94 -8.26
C VAL A 39 13.26 -12.30 -7.08
N ASP A 40 13.10 -13.50 -6.54
CA ASP A 40 13.81 -13.99 -5.36
C ASP A 40 14.24 -15.45 -5.60
N GLY A 41 15.45 -15.62 -6.14
CA GLY A 41 15.90 -16.90 -6.67
C GLY A 41 14.99 -17.37 -7.82
N ASP A 42 14.40 -18.56 -7.67
CA ASP A 42 13.47 -19.12 -8.64
C ASP A 42 12.01 -18.63 -8.44
N VAL A 43 11.76 -17.88 -7.38
CA VAL A 43 10.42 -17.36 -7.08
C VAL A 43 10.21 -16.03 -7.78
N VAL A 44 9.16 -15.95 -8.60
CA VAL A 44 8.70 -14.70 -9.22
C VAL A 44 7.30 -14.39 -8.71
N LEU A 45 7.13 -13.23 -8.08
CA LEU A 45 5.85 -12.77 -7.53
C LEU A 45 5.48 -11.40 -8.05
N TRP A 46 4.22 -11.22 -8.31
CA TRP A 46 3.57 -9.93 -8.56
C TRP A 46 2.37 -9.78 -7.61
N GLU A 47 1.71 -8.62 -7.59
CA GLU A 47 0.80 -8.12 -6.57
C GLU A 47 1.54 -7.69 -5.27
N SER A 48 1.49 -6.40 -4.98
CA SER A 48 2.24 -5.79 -3.88
C SER A 48 1.92 -6.42 -2.52
N MET A 49 0.63 -6.75 -2.28
CA MET A 49 0.20 -7.38 -1.02
C MET A 49 0.74 -8.80 -0.89
N ALA A 50 0.72 -9.58 -1.98
CA ALA A 50 1.26 -10.94 -2.00
C ALA A 50 2.78 -10.93 -1.77
N ILE A 51 3.49 -10.02 -2.42
CA ILE A 51 4.93 -9.83 -2.22
C ILE A 51 5.23 -9.50 -0.74
N ASN A 52 4.49 -8.58 -0.14
CA ASN A 52 4.71 -8.20 1.25
C ASN A 52 4.42 -9.34 2.23
N ILE A 53 3.35 -10.11 2.00
CA ILE A 53 3.02 -11.31 2.80
C ILE A 53 4.10 -12.38 2.65
N TYR A 54 4.57 -12.64 1.44
CA TYR A 54 5.67 -13.58 1.19
C TYR A 54 6.94 -13.19 1.94
N LEU A 55 7.34 -11.92 1.85
CA LEU A 55 8.54 -11.42 2.51
C LEU A 55 8.40 -11.47 4.04
N ALA A 56 7.22 -11.16 4.58
CA ALA A 56 6.95 -11.27 6.01
C ALA A 56 7.06 -12.72 6.51
N GLN A 57 6.67 -13.69 5.70
CA GLN A 57 6.78 -15.10 6.07
C GLN A 57 8.18 -15.66 5.85
N LYS A 58 8.90 -15.19 4.84
CA LYS A 58 10.23 -15.69 4.51
C LYS A 58 11.30 -15.28 5.53
N TYR A 59 11.26 -14.04 5.98
CA TYR A 59 12.29 -13.46 6.85
C TYR A 59 11.80 -13.42 8.29
N GLU A 60 12.62 -14.00 9.19
CA GLU A 60 12.37 -13.90 10.64
C GLU A 60 12.51 -12.43 11.10
N GLY A 61 11.66 -12.03 12.05
CA GLY A 61 11.71 -10.68 12.60
C GLY A 61 10.34 -10.15 13.02
N PRO A 62 10.24 -8.84 13.30
CA PRO A 62 8.99 -8.24 13.80
C PRO A 62 7.78 -8.35 12.88
N MET A 63 8.04 -8.55 11.57
CA MET A 63 7.00 -8.67 10.56
C MET A 63 6.59 -10.12 10.28
N HIS A 64 7.32 -11.10 10.86
CA HIS A 64 7.04 -12.52 10.66
C HIS A 64 5.72 -12.93 11.33
N PHE A 65 4.96 -13.80 10.66
CA PHE A 65 3.71 -14.31 11.21
C PHE A 65 3.97 -15.42 12.23
N ALA A 66 3.65 -15.16 13.49
CA ALA A 66 3.85 -16.08 14.58
C ALA A 66 2.97 -17.34 14.48
N ASN A 67 1.80 -17.20 13.83
CA ASN A 67 0.82 -18.28 13.72
C ASN A 67 -0.16 -18.01 12.55
N PRO A 68 -0.98 -19.02 12.15
CA PRO A 68 -1.95 -18.89 11.07
C PRO A 68 -3.02 -17.82 11.29
N GLU A 69 -3.37 -17.52 12.54
CA GLU A 69 -4.39 -16.52 12.89
C GLU A 69 -3.91 -15.11 12.51
N VAL A 70 -2.67 -14.80 12.86
CA VAL A 70 -2.04 -13.50 12.49
C VAL A 70 -1.93 -13.36 10.98
N LEU A 71 -1.53 -14.43 10.27
CA LEU A 71 -1.49 -14.46 8.81
C LEU A 71 -2.89 -14.23 8.22
N GLY A 72 -3.92 -14.90 8.76
CA GLY A 72 -5.31 -14.76 8.32
C GLY A 72 -5.82 -13.33 8.48
N LEU A 73 -5.57 -12.71 9.63
CA LEU A 73 -5.97 -11.32 9.90
C LEU A 73 -5.20 -10.33 9.02
N ALA A 74 -3.90 -10.56 8.80
CA ALA A 74 -3.11 -9.71 7.90
C ALA A 74 -3.59 -9.82 6.45
N GLY A 75 -3.94 -11.01 5.99
CA GLY A 75 -4.57 -11.25 4.69
C GLY A 75 -5.92 -10.55 4.59
N GLN A 76 -6.79 -10.70 5.61
CA GLN A 76 -8.10 -10.04 5.66
C GLN A 76 -7.98 -8.53 5.45
N TRP A 77 -7.12 -7.84 6.21
CA TRP A 77 -6.92 -6.40 6.08
C TRP A 77 -6.32 -6.01 4.72
N SER A 78 -5.38 -6.80 4.21
CA SER A 78 -4.76 -6.55 2.91
C SER A 78 -5.78 -6.64 1.76
N PHE A 79 -6.57 -7.71 1.71
CA PHE A 79 -7.61 -7.87 0.69
C PHE A 79 -8.74 -6.87 0.85
N TRP A 80 -9.14 -6.58 2.09
CA TRP A 80 -10.15 -5.57 2.36
C TRP A 80 -9.73 -4.19 1.84
N ALA A 81 -8.48 -3.77 2.08
CA ALA A 81 -8.00 -2.48 1.60
C ALA A 81 -7.95 -2.39 0.07
N MET A 82 -7.57 -3.48 -0.61
CA MET A 82 -7.59 -3.56 -2.07
C MET A 82 -9.01 -3.45 -2.64
N LEU A 83 -9.97 -4.14 -2.03
CA LEU A 83 -11.34 -4.21 -2.55
C LEU A 83 -12.19 -2.99 -2.22
N GLU A 84 -11.96 -2.38 -1.04
CA GLU A 84 -12.84 -1.33 -0.52
C GLU A 84 -12.24 0.08 -0.68
N MET A 85 -10.93 0.21 -0.89
CA MET A 85 -10.26 1.52 -0.83
C MET A 85 -9.36 1.81 -2.02
N GLU A 86 -8.69 0.82 -2.61
CA GLU A 86 -7.59 1.06 -3.56
C GLU A 86 -8.06 1.85 -4.79
N ASP A 87 -9.09 1.38 -5.48
CA ASP A 87 -9.60 2.04 -6.70
C ASP A 87 -10.10 3.45 -6.39
N LEU A 88 -10.85 3.62 -5.29
CA LEU A 88 -11.35 4.94 -4.88
C LEU A 88 -10.22 5.92 -4.56
N LEU A 89 -9.17 5.45 -3.88
CA LEU A 89 -8.01 6.29 -3.56
C LEU A 89 -7.15 6.60 -4.78
N LEU A 90 -7.05 5.67 -5.72
CA LEU A 90 -6.33 5.88 -6.97
C LEU A 90 -7.07 6.91 -7.84
N ASP A 91 -8.37 6.77 -8.04
CA ASP A 91 -9.19 7.71 -8.81
C ASP A 91 -9.16 9.09 -8.18
N LEU A 92 -9.33 9.17 -6.85
CA LEU A 92 -9.21 10.41 -6.10
C LEU A 92 -7.84 11.08 -6.33
N LEU A 93 -6.75 10.33 -6.27
CA LEU A 93 -5.40 10.83 -6.50
C LEU A 93 -5.20 11.27 -7.96
N GLN A 94 -5.72 10.50 -8.92
CA GLN A 94 -5.65 10.84 -10.34
C GLN A 94 -6.33 12.18 -10.60
N HIS A 95 -7.58 12.36 -10.18
CA HIS A 95 -8.36 13.55 -10.47
C HIS A 95 -7.94 14.77 -9.64
N ARG A 96 -7.27 14.59 -8.50
CA ARG A 96 -6.76 15.71 -7.70
C ARG A 96 -5.32 16.11 -8.02
N ALA A 97 -4.48 15.17 -8.50
CA ALA A 97 -3.04 15.44 -8.57
C ALA A 97 -2.31 14.91 -9.81
N LEU A 98 -2.62 13.70 -10.30
CA LEU A 98 -1.76 13.03 -11.29
C LEU A 98 -2.14 13.31 -12.75
N LEU A 99 -3.43 13.38 -13.06
CA LEU A 99 -3.90 13.68 -14.41
C LEU A 99 -3.53 15.11 -14.81
N PRO A 100 -3.33 15.39 -16.10
CA PRO A 100 -3.28 16.75 -16.59
C PRO A 100 -4.53 17.55 -16.20
N GLU A 101 -4.38 18.81 -15.86
CA GLU A 101 -5.47 19.63 -15.30
C GLU A 101 -6.74 19.65 -16.19
N PHE A 102 -6.56 19.68 -17.51
CA PHE A 102 -7.66 19.69 -18.48
C PHE A 102 -8.42 18.35 -18.58
N VAL A 103 -7.92 17.27 -17.97
CA VAL A 103 -8.57 15.94 -17.91
C VAL A 103 -9.21 15.69 -16.54
N ARG A 104 -8.86 16.49 -15.54
CA ARG A 104 -9.38 16.31 -14.18
C ARG A 104 -10.86 16.65 -14.13
N ASP A 105 -11.63 15.76 -13.52
CA ASP A 105 -13.04 15.98 -13.24
C ASP A 105 -13.27 15.93 -11.72
N PRO A 106 -13.59 17.08 -11.08
CA PRO A 106 -13.84 17.15 -9.64
C PRO A 106 -14.97 16.23 -9.15
N SER A 107 -15.95 15.90 -10.01
CA SER A 107 -17.08 15.06 -9.62
C SER A 107 -16.67 13.63 -9.26
N TYR A 108 -15.62 13.09 -9.92
CA TYR A 108 -15.03 11.80 -9.54
C TYR A 108 -14.41 11.88 -8.15
N ALA A 109 -13.63 12.92 -7.89
CA ALA A 109 -13.00 13.09 -6.59
C ALA A 109 -14.02 13.25 -5.45
N GLU A 110 -15.11 13.98 -5.68
CA GLU A 110 -16.21 14.16 -4.71
C GLU A 110 -16.96 12.85 -4.45
N ARG A 111 -17.26 12.09 -5.51
CA ARG A 111 -17.89 10.77 -5.40
C ARG A 111 -17.03 9.82 -4.56
N ASP A 112 -15.73 9.74 -4.86
CA ASP A 112 -14.83 8.78 -4.23
C ASP A 112 -14.56 9.14 -2.76
N GLU A 113 -14.45 10.44 -2.45
CA GLU A 113 -14.34 10.90 -1.07
C GLU A 113 -15.61 10.53 -0.26
N LEU A 114 -16.78 10.62 -0.86
CA LEU A 114 -18.03 10.20 -0.21
C LEU A 114 -18.05 8.67 0.02
N LEU A 115 -17.66 7.88 -1.00
CA LEU A 115 -17.65 6.42 -0.92
C LEU A 115 -16.60 5.91 0.10
N LEU A 116 -15.47 6.59 0.23
CA LEU A 116 -14.44 6.30 1.21
C LEU A 116 -14.91 6.48 2.66
N GLY A 117 -16.00 7.22 2.91
CA GLY A 117 -16.54 7.44 4.25
C GLY A 117 -16.87 6.14 5.00
N LYS A 118 -17.43 5.13 4.31
CA LYS A 118 -17.76 3.82 4.91
C LYS A 118 -16.49 3.03 5.29
N PRO A 119 -15.55 2.74 4.39
CA PRO A 119 -14.33 2.00 4.76
C PRO A 119 -13.48 2.76 5.78
N LEU A 120 -13.38 4.08 5.72
CA LEU A 120 -12.68 4.85 6.75
C LEU A 120 -13.34 4.73 8.12
N GLY A 121 -14.66 4.70 8.19
CA GLY A 121 -15.40 4.47 9.44
C GLY A 121 -15.13 3.08 10.04
N ILE A 122 -15.08 2.03 9.21
CA ILE A 122 -14.73 0.67 9.62
C ILE A 122 -13.30 0.64 10.17
N LEU A 123 -12.35 1.22 9.45
CA LEU A 123 -10.95 1.27 9.85
C LEU A 123 -10.78 2.06 11.15
N ASN A 124 -11.46 3.20 11.28
CA ASN A 124 -11.42 4.04 12.48
C ASN A 124 -11.95 3.30 13.72
N THR A 125 -13.01 2.52 13.55
CA THR A 125 -13.57 1.68 14.63
C THR A 125 -12.61 0.56 15.02
N ALA A 126 -11.99 -0.11 14.04
CA ALA A 126 -11.02 -1.17 14.27
C ALA A 126 -9.78 -0.70 15.03
N LEU A 127 -9.36 0.55 14.83
CA LEU A 127 -8.20 1.17 15.48
C LEU A 127 -8.54 1.83 16.84
N ALA A 128 -9.81 1.82 17.26
CA ALA A 128 -10.19 2.42 18.54
C ALA A 128 -9.53 1.68 19.71
N GLY A 129 -8.70 2.40 20.46
CA GLY A 129 -7.94 1.86 21.60
C GLY A 129 -6.81 0.89 21.19
N ARG A 130 -6.43 0.86 19.92
CA ARG A 130 -5.36 0.00 19.39
C ARG A 130 -4.30 0.84 18.68
N GLU A 131 -3.06 0.40 18.82
CA GLU A 131 -1.92 1.01 18.14
C GLU A 131 -1.77 0.47 16.71
N PHE A 132 -2.05 -0.83 16.53
CA PHE A 132 -1.89 -1.54 15.26
C PHE A 132 -3.16 -2.32 14.89
N LEU A 133 -3.28 -2.69 13.60
CA LEU A 133 -4.43 -3.43 13.07
C LEU A 133 -4.49 -4.87 13.58
N VAL A 134 -3.31 -5.51 13.76
CA VAL A 134 -3.20 -6.91 14.18
C VAL A 134 -2.18 -7.03 15.30
N GLY A 135 -2.63 -7.51 16.48
CA GLY A 135 -1.76 -7.68 17.64
C GLY A 135 -1.23 -6.36 18.22
N ASP A 136 -0.05 -6.44 18.85
CA ASP A 136 0.55 -5.35 19.61
C ASP A 136 1.80 -4.76 18.92
N ASN A 137 2.05 -5.14 17.67
CA ASN A 137 3.20 -4.66 16.90
C ASN A 137 2.79 -4.28 15.48
N PHE A 138 3.62 -3.42 14.86
CA PHE A 138 3.49 -3.09 13.44
C PHE A 138 3.70 -4.36 12.60
N THR A 139 2.73 -4.68 11.76
CA THR A 139 2.72 -5.88 10.93
C THR A 139 2.56 -5.55 9.45
N VAL A 140 2.59 -6.58 8.60
CA VAL A 140 2.30 -6.42 7.18
C VAL A 140 0.87 -5.92 6.92
N ALA A 141 -0.07 -6.12 7.85
CA ALA A 141 -1.41 -5.54 7.75
C ALA A 141 -1.35 -4.01 7.78
N ASP A 142 -0.61 -3.45 8.75
CA ASP A 142 -0.42 -2.01 8.87
C ASP A 142 0.32 -1.46 7.66
N LEU A 143 1.40 -2.11 7.23
CA LEU A 143 2.17 -1.71 6.06
C LEU A 143 1.31 -1.66 4.80
N ASN A 144 0.52 -2.69 4.55
CA ASN A 144 -0.31 -2.83 3.36
C ASN A 144 -1.42 -1.77 3.32
N VAL A 145 -2.20 -1.66 4.39
CA VAL A 145 -3.31 -0.69 4.47
C VAL A 145 -2.79 0.75 4.45
N ALA A 146 -1.73 1.06 5.21
CA ALA A 146 -1.13 2.39 5.22
C ALA A 146 -0.53 2.78 3.86
N SER A 147 0.02 1.82 3.11
CA SER A 147 0.57 2.09 1.77
C SER A 147 -0.49 2.54 0.78
N ILE A 148 -1.67 1.93 0.82
CA ILE A 148 -2.83 2.35 0.01
C ILE A 148 -3.35 3.71 0.50
N LEU A 149 -3.56 3.86 1.80
CA LEU A 149 -4.12 5.09 2.37
C LEU A 149 -3.18 6.30 2.26
N ALA A 150 -1.87 6.07 2.05
CA ALA A 150 -0.91 7.13 1.75
C ALA A 150 -1.26 7.89 0.45
N TRP A 151 -1.95 7.26 -0.50
CA TRP A 151 -2.47 7.93 -1.69
C TRP A 151 -3.53 8.96 -1.34
N GLY A 152 -4.36 8.68 -0.33
CA GLY A 152 -5.31 9.64 0.22
C GLY A 152 -4.64 10.90 0.76
N LYS A 153 -3.52 10.76 1.49
CA LYS A 153 -2.72 11.92 1.91
C LYS A 153 -2.16 12.72 0.74
N MET A 154 -1.67 12.03 -0.30
CA MET A 154 -1.18 12.68 -1.51
C MET A 154 -2.31 13.42 -2.24
N ALA A 155 -3.51 12.85 -2.24
CA ALA A 155 -4.73 13.44 -2.80
C ALA A 155 -5.39 14.49 -1.87
N ARG A 156 -4.82 14.77 -0.70
CA ARG A 156 -5.39 15.67 0.32
C ARG A 156 -6.79 15.27 0.78
N LEU A 157 -7.01 13.96 0.95
CA LEU A 157 -8.24 13.41 1.53
C LEU A 157 -8.43 13.94 2.95
N ALA A 158 -9.63 14.41 3.27
CA ALA A 158 -9.96 14.91 4.60
C ALA A 158 -10.19 13.73 5.58
N LEU A 159 -9.26 13.55 6.52
CA LEU A 159 -9.31 12.48 7.53
C LEU A 159 -9.72 12.99 8.92
N SER A 160 -10.09 14.26 9.08
CA SER A 160 -10.36 14.89 10.37
C SER A 160 -11.51 14.24 11.16
N ALA A 161 -12.48 13.63 10.47
CA ALA A 161 -13.58 12.90 11.08
C ALA A 161 -13.15 11.50 11.61
N HIS A 162 -11.97 10.99 11.22
CA HIS A 162 -11.46 9.67 11.53
C HIS A 162 -10.14 9.76 12.31
N ARG A 163 -10.24 10.16 13.59
CA ARG A 163 -9.09 10.48 14.45
C ARG A 163 -8.13 9.31 14.63
N GLU A 164 -8.65 8.10 14.80
CA GLU A 164 -7.80 6.91 14.99
C GLU A 164 -7.06 6.54 13.71
N VAL A 165 -7.73 6.66 12.55
CA VAL A 165 -7.07 6.48 11.24
C VAL A 165 -5.98 7.53 11.04
N THR A 166 -6.27 8.80 11.37
CA THR A 166 -5.28 9.89 11.21
C THR A 166 -4.04 9.61 12.05
N ARG A 167 -4.21 9.33 13.35
CA ARG A 167 -3.11 8.99 14.27
C ARG A 167 -2.29 7.82 13.74
N TRP A 168 -2.96 6.70 13.50
CA TRP A 168 -2.31 5.46 13.05
C TRP A 168 -1.58 5.63 11.72
N LEU A 169 -2.19 6.31 10.75
CA LEU A 169 -1.56 6.56 9.45
C LEU A 169 -0.32 7.45 9.59
N ASP A 170 -0.38 8.48 10.43
CA ASP A 170 0.77 9.36 10.69
C ASP A 170 1.92 8.57 11.31
N ASP A 171 1.64 7.70 12.29
CA ASP A 171 2.63 6.82 12.90
C ASP A 171 3.24 5.85 11.88
N CYS A 172 2.43 5.21 11.03
CA CYS A 172 2.92 4.35 9.95
C CYS A 172 3.83 5.08 8.96
N LEU A 173 3.45 6.30 8.55
CA LEU A 173 4.22 7.10 7.59
C LEU A 173 5.43 7.81 8.20
N ALA A 174 5.53 7.90 9.52
CA ALA A 174 6.70 8.41 10.24
C ALA A 174 7.82 7.35 10.36
N ARG A 175 7.56 6.09 10.02
CA ARG A 175 8.55 5.02 10.14
C ARG A 175 9.78 5.28 9.26
N PRO A 176 11.00 4.98 9.76
CA PRO A 176 12.23 5.24 9.01
C PRO A 176 12.29 4.57 7.62
N ALA A 177 11.72 3.37 7.48
CA ALA A 177 11.65 2.66 6.22
C ALA A 177 10.86 3.42 5.16
N TYR A 178 9.72 4.01 5.54
CA TYR A 178 8.93 4.85 4.64
C TYR A 178 9.72 6.11 4.20
N GLY A 179 10.43 6.73 5.14
CA GLY A 179 11.31 7.87 4.86
C GLY A 179 12.40 7.53 3.84
N ARG A 180 13.07 6.36 3.98
CA ARG A 180 14.09 5.89 3.03
C ARG A 180 13.51 5.67 1.63
N VAL A 181 12.33 5.06 1.52
CA VAL A 181 11.66 4.86 0.22
C VAL A 181 11.31 6.18 -0.43
N ARG A 182 10.77 7.13 0.34
CA ARG A 182 10.42 8.45 -0.19
C ARG A 182 11.63 9.24 -0.68
N ALA A 183 12.77 9.12 0.00
CA ALA A 183 14.01 9.81 -0.40
C ALA A 183 14.57 9.34 -1.75
N ARG A 184 14.19 8.13 -2.20
CA ARG A 184 14.62 7.57 -3.51
C ARG A 184 13.74 8.02 -4.69
N ARG A 185 12.57 8.62 -4.44
CA ARG A 185 11.72 9.11 -5.54
C ARG A 185 12.42 10.27 -6.25
N PRO A 186 12.53 10.26 -7.58
CA PRO A 186 12.97 11.43 -8.34
C PRO A 186 12.06 12.63 -7.98
N LYS A 187 12.69 13.80 -7.89
CA LYS A 187 11.99 15.07 -7.62
C LYS A 187 11.12 15.47 -8.82
#